data_e24538fa358677efe75f8a0b42252c54
#
_entry.id   e24538fa358677efe75f8a0b42252c54
#
_cell.length_a   1.000
_cell.length_b   1.000
_cell.length_c   1.000
_cell.angle_alpha   90.00
_cell.angle_beta   90.00
_cell.angle_gamma   90.00
#
_symmetry.space_group_name_H-M   'P 1'
#
loop_
_entity.id
_entity.type
_entity.pdbx_description
1 polymer ?
#
loop_
_entity_poly.entity_id
_entity_poly.type
_entity_poly.pdbx_seq_one_letter_code
_entity_poly.pdbx_strand_id
1 'polypeptide(L)'
;MKKLDPTMAQQVAQAISVFQEQRTGYPPKAVTVVLSDDTLVVTLHEALSPAEKDLSRTPEGAAQVQEYHRQLFKDSVDLLLEKIKRITGVAVGEAAAEAETTTGAVVHAFTTGTMVQVFQLAGRISADAWNGNGSCDQSQNTEGLPC
;
A
#
# COMPACT_ATOMS: atom_id res chain seq x y z
N MET A 1 22.86 19.77 -8.66
CA MET A 1 21.96 19.75 -7.59
C MET A 1 21.84 18.43 -6.90
N LYS A 2 21.90 18.42 -5.59
CA LYS A 2 21.87 17.19 -4.90
C LYS A 2 20.50 16.66 -4.74
N LYS A 3 20.30 15.39 -5.00
CA LYS A 3 19.04 14.77 -4.86
C LYS A 3 18.82 14.45 -3.42
N LEU A 4 17.67 14.69 -2.91
CA LEU A 4 17.36 14.33 -1.55
C LEU A 4 17.06 12.83 -1.50
N ASP A 5 17.45 12.21 -0.40
CA ASP A 5 17.14 10.81 -0.22
C ASP A 5 15.64 10.66 0.05
N PRO A 6 15.03 9.62 -0.41
CA PRO A 6 13.61 9.42 -0.14
C PRO A 6 13.37 9.16 1.35
N THR A 7 12.29 9.69 1.86
CA THR A 7 11.91 9.45 3.26
C THR A 7 11.44 8.01 3.39
N MET A 8 11.27 7.55 4.62
CA MET A 8 10.70 6.23 4.84
C MET A 8 9.34 6.11 4.20
N ALA A 9 8.52 7.15 4.32
CA ALA A 9 7.18 7.13 3.73
C ALA A 9 7.25 6.96 2.22
N GLN A 10 8.17 7.67 1.58
CA GLN A 10 8.32 7.55 0.13
C GLN A 10 8.82 6.17 -0.26
N GLN A 11 9.72 5.59 0.54
CA GLN A 11 10.21 4.26 0.26
C GLN A 11 9.10 3.22 0.38
N VAL A 12 8.24 3.35 1.39
CA VAL A 12 7.11 2.46 1.55
C VAL A 12 6.13 2.64 0.40
N ALA A 13 5.85 3.89 0.01
CA ALA A 13 4.93 4.16 -1.09
C ALA A 13 5.45 3.54 -2.39
N GLN A 14 6.74 3.66 -2.64
CA GLN A 14 7.33 3.10 -3.84
C GLN A 14 7.26 1.58 -3.82
N ALA A 15 7.55 0.97 -2.68
CA ALA A 15 7.50 -0.48 -2.55
C ALA A 15 6.09 -1.00 -2.82
N ILE A 16 5.08 -0.31 -2.33
CA ILE A 16 3.70 -0.72 -2.52
C ILE A 16 3.27 -0.54 -3.97
N SER A 17 3.71 0.55 -4.60
CA SER A 17 3.39 0.78 -6.00
C SER A 17 3.98 -0.33 -6.88
N VAL A 18 5.22 -0.70 -6.62
CA VAL A 18 5.88 -1.76 -7.39
C VAL A 18 5.20 -3.10 -7.14
N PHE A 19 4.87 -3.38 -5.89
CA PHE A 19 4.21 -4.61 -5.52
C PHE A 19 2.88 -4.73 -6.27
N GLN A 20 2.10 -3.66 -6.28
CA GLN A 20 0.79 -3.66 -6.93
C GLN A 20 0.95 -3.89 -8.43
N GLU A 21 1.89 -3.20 -9.04
CA GLU A 21 2.10 -3.35 -10.46
C GLU A 21 2.54 -4.77 -10.82
N GLN A 22 3.42 -5.35 -10.01
CA GLN A 22 3.88 -6.69 -10.28
C GLN A 22 2.79 -7.73 -10.12
N ARG A 23 1.83 -7.47 -9.22
CA ARG A 23 0.78 -8.45 -8.99
C ARG A 23 -0.40 -8.31 -9.93
N THR A 24 -0.73 -7.09 -10.32
CA THR A 24 -1.91 -6.88 -11.14
C THR A 24 -1.59 -6.48 -12.59
N GLY A 25 -0.36 -6.06 -12.84
CA GLY A 25 -0.01 -5.52 -14.14
C GLY A 25 -0.47 -4.10 -14.34
N TYR A 26 -1.08 -3.48 -13.34
CA TYR A 26 -1.63 -2.14 -13.46
C TYR A 26 -1.15 -1.29 -12.30
N PRO A 27 -0.26 -0.33 -12.52
CA PRO A 27 0.25 0.48 -11.43
C PRO A 27 -0.78 1.51 -10.98
N PRO A 28 -0.86 1.79 -9.68
CA PRO A 28 -1.75 2.87 -9.23
C PRO A 28 -1.19 4.20 -9.69
N LYS A 29 -2.05 5.20 -9.82
CA LYS A 29 -1.60 6.51 -10.26
C LYS A 29 -0.75 7.16 -9.19
N ALA A 30 -1.08 6.99 -7.95
CA ALA A 30 -0.33 7.54 -6.83
C ALA A 30 -0.55 6.68 -5.60
N VAL A 31 0.39 6.70 -4.68
CA VAL A 31 0.29 5.98 -3.42
C VAL A 31 0.64 6.96 -2.32
N THR A 32 -0.23 7.09 -1.34
CA THR A 32 -0.03 7.98 -0.20
C THR A 32 0.12 7.14 1.06
N VAL A 33 1.12 7.44 1.88
CA VAL A 33 1.40 6.68 3.08
C VAL A 33 1.37 7.60 4.30
N VAL A 34 0.59 7.21 5.27
CA VAL A 34 0.43 7.98 6.50
C VAL A 34 0.72 7.05 7.68
N LEU A 35 1.53 7.50 8.60
CA LEU A 35 1.79 6.76 9.83
C LEU A 35 1.05 7.44 10.96
N SER A 36 0.23 6.69 11.66
CA SER A 36 -0.47 7.19 12.81
C SER A 36 -0.08 6.28 13.97
N ASP A 37 0.82 6.74 14.81
CA ASP A 37 1.31 5.97 15.94
C ASP A 37 2.01 4.70 15.44
N ASP A 38 1.40 3.55 15.53
CA ASP A 38 1.99 2.30 15.06
C ASP A 38 1.21 1.71 13.89
N THR A 39 0.40 2.51 13.24
CA THR A 39 -0.43 2.02 12.13
C THR A 39 -0.09 2.76 10.84
N LEU A 40 0.24 2.00 9.81
CA LEU A 40 0.47 2.57 8.50
C LEU A 40 -0.83 2.48 7.71
N VAL A 41 -1.25 3.60 7.15
CA VAL A 41 -2.43 3.62 6.28
C VAL A 41 -1.96 4.03 4.90
N VAL A 42 -2.20 3.19 3.94
CA VAL A 42 -1.74 3.39 2.58
C VAL A 42 -2.93 3.51 1.67
N THR A 43 -2.98 4.59 0.91
CA THR A 43 -4.05 4.80 -0.07
C THR A 43 -3.45 4.69 -1.47
N LEU A 44 -4.00 3.80 -2.27
CA LEU A 44 -3.57 3.64 -3.65
C LEU A 44 -4.63 4.29 -4.52
N HIS A 45 -4.25 5.35 -5.20
CA HIS A 45 -5.19 6.13 -6.01
C HIS A 45 -5.30 5.55 -7.41
N GLU A 46 -6.49 5.42 -7.88
CA GLU A 46 -6.78 4.86 -9.19
C GLU A 46 -6.06 3.53 -9.37
N ALA A 47 -6.28 2.64 -8.43
CA ALA A 47 -5.62 1.36 -8.44
C ALA A 47 -6.34 0.31 -9.27
N LEU A 48 -7.58 0.54 -9.61
CA LEU A 48 -8.34 -0.41 -10.42
C LEU A 48 -8.23 -0.03 -11.89
N SER A 49 -8.01 -1.03 -12.72
CA SER A 49 -7.96 -0.82 -14.16
C SER A 49 -9.34 -0.42 -14.67
N PRO A 50 -9.45 0.14 -15.88
CA PRO A 50 -10.75 0.47 -16.43
C PRO A 50 -11.70 -0.72 -16.50
N ALA A 51 -11.17 -1.90 -16.79
CA ALA A 51 -12.01 -3.10 -16.83
C ALA A 51 -12.55 -3.44 -15.46
N GLU A 52 -11.73 -3.29 -14.42
CA GLU A 52 -12.18 -3.56 -13.07
C GLU A 52 -13.20 -2.53 -12.59
N LYS A 53 -13.02 -1.28 -12.98
CA LYS A 53 -13.99 -0.27 -12.61
C LYS A 53 -15.32 -0.55 -13.27
N ASP A 54 -15.28 -0.98 -14.52
CA ASP A 54 -16.50 -1.30 -15.25
C ASP A 54 -17.20 -2.49 -14.61
N LEU A 55 -16.44 -3.50 -14.22
CA LEU A 55 -17.00 -4.67 -13.57
C LEU A 55 -17.62 -4.28 -12.23
N SER A 56 -17.08 -3.28 -11.56
CA SER A 56 -17.55 -2.87 -10.25
C SER A 56 -18.85 -2.09 -10.27
N ARG A 57 -19.44 -1.91 -11.43
CA ARG A 57 -20.70 -1.18 -11.51
C ARG A 57 -21.86 -1.94 -10.94
N THR A 58 -21.75 -3.25 -10.82
CA THR A 58 -22.79 -4.04 -10.19
C THR A 58 -22.31 -4.55 -8.86
N PRO A 59 -23.21 -4.82 -7.92
CA PRO A 59 -22.78 -5.34 -6.62
C PRO A 59 -22.01 -6.66 -6.73
N GLU A 60 -22.42 -7.51 -7.64
CA GLU A 60 -21.74 -8.80 -7.83
C GLU A 60 -20.34 -8.57 -8.37
N GLY A 61 -20.19 -7.68 -9.34
CA GLY A 61 -18.89 -7.39 -9.91
C GLY A 61 -17.97 -6.72 -8.92
N ALA A 62 -18.53 -5.82 -8.11
CA ALA A 62 -17.74 -5.14 -7.07
C ALA A 62 -17.22 -6.16 -6.07
N ALA A 63 -18.05 -7.13 -5.69
CA ALA A 63 -17.63 -8.16 -4.77
C ALA A 63 -16.52 -9.03 -5.37
N GLN A 64 -16.60 -9.30 -6.67
CA GLN A 64 -15.58 -10.08 -7.36
C GLN A 64 -14.25 -9.34 -7.41
N VAL A 65 -14.28 -8.04 -7.67
CA VAL A 65 -13.07 -7.24 -7.71
C VAL A 65 -12.44 -7.18 -6.32
N GLN A 66 -13.26 -6.99 -5.29
CA GLN A 66 -12.75 -6.95 -3.92
C GLN A 66 -12.10 -8.29 -3.56
N GLU A 67 -12.75 -9.40 -3.88
CA GLU A 67 -12.22 -10.71 -3.54
C GLU A 67 -10.94 -11.01 -4.30
N TYR A 68 -10.86 -10.59 -5.55
CA TYR A 68 -9.66 -10.77 -6.35
C TYR A 68 -8.47 -10.07 -5.69
N HIS A 69 -8.65 -8.81 -5.27
CA HIS A 69 -7.57 -8.08 -4.66
C HIS A 69 -7.23 -8.60 -3.27
N ARG A 70 -8.23 -9.08 -2.53
CA ARG A 70 -7.97 -9.69 -1.24
C ARG A 70 -7.11 -10.94 -1.41
N GLN A 71 -7.42 -11.75 -2.42
CA GLN A 71 -6.70 -12.98 -2.64
C GLN A 71 -5.25 -12.70 -3.09
N LEU A 72 -5.08 -11.74 -4.00
CA LEU A 72 -3.75 -11.37 -4.43
C LEU A 72 -2.91 -10.87 -3.27
N PHE A 73 -3.50 -10.03 -2.44
CA PHE A 73 -2.83 -9.47 -1.30
C PHE A 73 -2.43 -10.59 -0.33
N LYS A 74 -3.37 -11.46 -0.02
CA LYS A 74 -3.14 -12.53 0.91
C LYS A 74 -2.04 -13.47 0.43
N ASP A 75 -2.05 -13.78 -0.85
CA ASP A 75 -1.09 -14.74 -1.38
C ASP A 75 0.33 -14.18 -1.45
N SER A 76 0.47 -12.89 -1.47
CA SER A 76 1.77 -12.27 -1.71
C SER A 76 2.23 -11.32 -0.63
N VAL A 77 1.43 -11.13 0.39
CA VAL A 77 1.69 -10.08 1.38
C VAL A 77 2.99 -10.30 2.15
N ASP A 78 3.40 -11.54 2.32
CA ASP A 78 4.62 -11.79 3.10
C ASP A 78 5.83 -11.08 2.53
N LEU A 79 5.95 -11.02 1.22
CA LEU A 79 7.06 -10.33 0.59
C LEU A 79 6.98 -8.83 0.85
N LEU A 80 5.78 -8.29 0.83
CA LEU A 80 5.56 -6.88 1.09
C LEU A 80 5.86 -6.55 2.55
N LEU A 81 5.46 -7.42 3.47
CA LEU A 81 5.70 -7.21 4.88
C LEU A 81 7.20 -7.22 5.19
N GLU A 82 7.94 -8.08 4.52
CA GLU A 82 9.37 -8.10 4.70
C GLU A 82 10.00 -6.83 4.19
N LYS A 83 9.50 -6.30 3.09
CA LYS A 83 10.02 -5.08 2.53
C LYS A 83 9.75 -3.90 3.47
N ILE A 84 8.55 -3.84 4.04
CA ILE A 84 8.20 -2.78 4.97
C ILE A 84 9.09 -2.87 6.20
N LYS A 85 9.35 -4.07 6.70
CA LYS A 85 10.22 -4.23 7.84
C LYS A 85 11.63 -3.76 7.52
N ARG A 86 12.11 -4.04 6.32
CA ARG A 86 13.44 -3.63 5.93
C ARG A 86 13.54 -2.11 5.84
N ILE A 87 12.50 -1.46 5.36
CA ILE A 87 12.50 0.00 5.23
C ILE A 87 12.37 0.66 6.59
N THR A 88 11.46 0.19 7.42
CA THR A 88 11.12 0.87 8.66
C THR A 88 11.88 0.36 9.88
N GLY A 89 12.42 -0.83 9.78
CA GLY A 89 13.06 -1.47 10.92
C GLY A 89 12.07 -2.09 11.89
N VAL A 90 10.78 -2.03 11.63
CA VAL A 90 9.75 -2.53 12.52
C VAL A 90 8.89 -3.54 11.81
N ALA A 91 8.67 -4.67 12.43
CA ALA A 91 7.88 -5.74 11.83
C ALA A 91 6.41 -5.37 11.79
N VAL A 92 5.72 -5.85 10.78
CA VAL A 92 4.27 -5.77 10.72
C VAL A 92 3.77 -7.01 11.42
N GLY A 93 2.78 -6.84 12.28
CA GLY A 93 2.31 -7.97 12.78
C GLY A 93 1.64 -8.16 13.86
N GLU A 94 1.58 -9.09 14.43
CA GLU A 94 1.04 -9.55 15.44
C GLU A 94 0.14 -8.90 16.22
N ALA A 95 -0.07 -7.82 16.04
CA ALA A 95 -0.80 -7.14 16.90
C ALA A 95 -2.16 -7.56 16.97
N ALA A 96 -2.82 -7.68 16.02
CA ALA A 96 -4.15 -7.74 16.22
C ALA A 96 -4.70 -8.96 15.92
N ALA A 97 -5.14 -9.54 16.71
CA ALA A 97 -5.63 -10.80 16.56
C ALA A 97 -6.95 -10.93 15.94
N GLU A 98 -7.32 -10.11 15.10
CA GLU A 98 -8.62 -10.29 14.53
C GLU A 98 -8.65 -11.45 13.60
N ALA A 99 -9.73 -12.03 13.50
CA ALA A 99 -9.88 -13.26 12.79
C ALA A 99 -9.36 -13.26 11.42
N GLU A 100 -9.53 -12.20 10.74
CA GLU A 100 -9.14 -12.20 9.43
C GLU A 100 -7.75 -11.85 9.18
N THR A 101 -7.04 -11.31 10.08
CA THR A 101 -5.76 -10.76 9.79
C THR A 101 -4.72 -11.30 10.70
N THR A 102 -4.35 -12.50 10.47
CA THR A 102 -3.25 -13.05 11.24
C THR A 102 -1.95 -12.36 10.88
N THR A 103 -1.92 -11.59 9.80
CA THR A 103 -0.70 -10.92 9.41
C THR A 103 -0.61 -9.50 9.89
N GLY A 104 -1.67 -8.96 10.44
CA GLY A 104 -1.67 -7.56 10.83
C GLY A 104 -1.88 -6.60 9.67
N ALA A 105 -2.39 -7.08 8.56
CA ALA A 105 -2.59 -6.23 7.39
C ALA A 105 -3.94 -6.52 6.76
N VAL A 106 -4.57 -5.50 6.24
CA VAL A 106 -5.85 -5.66 5.53
C VAL A 106 -5.82 -4.81 4.26
N VAL A 107 -6.67 -5.16 3.32
CA VAL A 107 -6.82 -4.42 2.07
C VAL A 107 -8.28 -4.28 1.75
N HIS A 108 -8.65 -3.15 1.20
CA HIS A 108 -10.02 -2.92 0.75
C HIS A 108 -10.01 -2.12 -0.54
N ALA A 109 -10.72 -2.58 -1.55
CA ALA A 109 -10.85 -1.89 -2.82
C ALA A 109 -12.23 -1.24 -2.89
N PHE A 110 -12.26 0.06 -3.15
CA PHE A 110 -13.51 0.79 -3.28
C PHE A 110 -13.91 0.85 -4.75
N THR A 111 -15.20 0.90 -5.01
CA THR A 111 -15.70 0.93 -6.37
C THR A 111 -15.29 2.19 -7.13
N THR A 112 -14.83 3.20 -6.43
CA THR A 112 -14.35 4.42 -7.06
C THR A 112 -12.98 4.24 -7.70
N GLY A 113 -12.32 3.13 -7.43
CA GLY A 113 -10.98 2.89 -7.96
C GLY A 113 -9.88 3.07 -6.94
N THR A 114 -10.21 3.56 -5.76
CA THR A 114 -9.25 3.73 -4.69
C THR A 114 -9.10 2.42 -3.93
N MET A 115 -7.90 2.13 -3.47
CA MET A 115 -7.67 0.96 -2.63
C MET A 115 -6.95 1.41 -1.38
N VAL A 116 -7.27 0.83 -0.23
CA VAL A 116 -6.64 1.18 1.02
C VAL A 116 -6.02 -0.08 1.61
N GLN A 117 -4.80 0.03 2.08
CA GLN A 117 -4.14 -1.05 2.81
C GLN A 117 -3.76 -0.51 4.18
N VAL A 118 -3.95 -1.29 5.21
CA VAL A 118 -3.63 -0.88 6.57
C VAL A 118 -2.71 -1.93 7.17
N PHE A 119 -1.59 -1.47 7.74
CA PHE A 119 -0.62 -2.37 8.33
C PHE A 119 -0.41 -1.98 9.79
N GLN A 120 -0.65 -2.94 10.69
CA GLN A 120 -0.42 -2.72 12.11
C GLN A 120 1.04 -3.11 12.41
N LEU A 121 1.81 -2.18 12.89
CA LEU A 121 3.22 -2.45 13.17
C LEU A 121 3.38 -2.99 14.59
N ALA A 122 4.42 -3.78 14.80
CA ALA A 122 4.68 -4.35 16.11
C ALA A 122 5.28 -3.35 17.08
N GLY A 123 5.64 -2.18 16.61
CA GLY A 123 6.20 -1.14 17.44
C GLY A 123 6.06 0.20 16.77
N ARG A 124 6.58 1.22 17.43
CA ARG A 124 6.48 2.56 16.90
C ARG A 124 7.73 2.95 16.14
N ILE A 125 7.56 3.81 15.16
CA ILE A 125 8.66 4.42 14.44
C ILE A 125 8.77 5.83 14.97
N SER A 126 9.98 6.26 15.36
CA SER A 126 10.13 7.60 15.90
C SER A 126 9.78 8.65 14.83
N ALA A 127 9.28 9.78 15.25
CA ALA A 127 8.93 10.84 14.33
C ALA A 127 10.14 11.30 13.52
N ASP A 128 11.31 11.30 14.15
CA ASP A 128 12.51 11.71 13.44
C ASP A 128 12.88 10.72 12.34
N ALA A 129 12.77 9.43 12.62
CA ALA A 129 13.09 8.43 11.62
C ALA A 129 12.08 8.43 10.48
N TRP A 130 10.80 8.63 10.82
CA TRP A 130 9.75 8.62 9.80
C TRP A 130 9.86 9.84 8.91
N ASN A 131 10.17 10.98 9.53
CA ASN A 131 10.39 12.23 8.82
C ASN A 131 9.22 12.64 7.93
N GLY A 132 8.03 12.48 8.41
CA GLY A 132 6.83 12.96 7.73
C GLY A 132 6.21 11.96 6.79
N ASN A 133 4.93 12.09 6.60
CA ASN A 133 4.20 11.23 5.68
C ASN A 133 4.59 11.57 4.24
N GLY A 134 4.34 10.68 3.32
CA GLY A 134 4.76 10.89 1.96
C GLY A 134 3.93 10.18 0.94
N SER A 135 4.28 10.37 -0.30
CA SER A 135 3.56 9.77 -1.40
C SER A 135 4.48 9.52 -2.58
N CYS A 136 3.99 8.72 -3.47
CA CYS A 136 4.66 8.40 -4.71
C CYS A 136 3.62 8.64 -5.79
N ASP A 137 3.94 9.48 -6.76
CA ASP A 137 2.98 9.88 -7.77
C ASP A 137 3.57 9.67 -9.14
N GLN A 138 2.96 8.80 -9.93
CA GLN A 138 3.49 8.47 -11.23
C GLN A 138 3.45 9.63 -12.19
N SER A 139 2.47 10.49 -12.05
CA SER A 139 2.34 11.58 -12.97
C SER A 139 3.34 12.70 -12.70
N GLN A 140 4.04 12.64 -11.57
CA GLN A 140 5.00 13.66 -11.24
C GLN A 140 6.39 13.10 -11.03
N ASN A 141 6.70 12.04 -11.70
CA ASN A 141 7.96 11.40 -11.53
C ASN A 141 9.02 12.12 -12.33
N THR A 142 9.38 13.31 -11.92
CA THR A 142 10.31 14.11 -12.68
C THR A 142 11.68 14.17 -12.07
N GLU A 143 11.82 13.73 -10.85
CA GLU A 143 13.09 13.82 -10.20
C GLU A 143 13.82 12.52 -10.08
N GLY A 144 13.44 11.56 -10.82
CA GLY A 144 14.11 10.29 -10.76
C GLY A 144 13.69 9.42 -9.61
N LEU A 145 12.63 9.76 -8.92
CA LEU A 145 12.11 8.91 -7.88
C LEU A 145 11.03 8.06 -8.51
N PRO A 146 11.32 6.81 -8.76
CA PRO A 146 10.36 5.97 -9.43
C PRO A 146 9.17 5.70 -8.55
N CYS A 147 8.07 5.54 -9.15
CA CYS A 147 6.85 5.19 -8.44
C CYS A 147 6.23 3.95 -8.98
#